data_b6dbb351a40d53992b9bbb8511769835
#
_entry.id   b6dbb351a40d53992b9bbb8511769835
#
_cell.length_a   1.000
_cell.length_b   1.000
_cell.length_c   1.000
_cell.angle_alpha   90.00
_cell.angle_beta   90.00
_cell.angle_gamma   90.00
#
_symmetry.space_group_name_H-M   'P 1'
#
loop_
_entity.id
_entity.type
_entity.pdbx_description
1 polymer ?
#
loop_
_entity_poly.entity_id
_entity_poly.type
_entity_poly.pdbx_seq_one_letter_code
_entity_poly.pdbx_strand_id
1 'polypeptide(L)'
;MKPLRLVVLCPHFEPDMAPTGVVMTRIVHELAARGHQLHVVTSLPWYREHAIDAGWGGKLWRTQQTAWGSITRVHPFPGKSKSNLLRRAVGFVLFSKLVGLCGLRAGGAPRRIDGVLAMSPPLTLGLTGWFIKLIRGGSLVFNIQDVFPDAAIQTGAITNKQIIRLAYWLERASYKRSDAVVLLSEDLRRNISQKVNPATQAILHVIPNFVDTAAIIPGQRMTPYRGELGIDDRLVVMYAGNVGFSQSLGMMIAAARQLPDIAFVINGDGAARQSLQDQASGIANIHFAPYQPIERLSEVLATGDIHVVPLRAGLASVSVPSKSYSILAASRPVLAAIDEGSEIPRILAESGAGLSVPPDNENAFTEALKTLLNDQYSRDRMGVNGRVWVEQHASPGAVAAAYEAIYLNNR
;
A
#
# COMPACT_ATOMS: atom_id res chain seq x y z
N MET A 1 -13.20 23.78 10.73
CA MET A 1 -14.24 22.69 10.73
C MET A 1 -14.46 22.17 12.14
N LYS A 2 -15.66 21.62 12.44
CA LYS A 2 -15.89 20.99 13.75
C LYS A 2 -15.11 19.67 13.81
N PRO A 3 -14.29 19.45 14.86
CA PRO A 3 -13.53 18.21 15.02
C PRO A 3 -14.43 16.97 14.98
N LEU A 4 -13.96 15.95 14.28
CA LEU A 4 -14.60 14.62 14.29
C LEU A 4 -14.10 13.83 15.50
N ARG A 5 -14.97 13.02 16.07
CA ARG A 5 -14.64 12.02 17.08
C ARG A 5 -14.77 10.64 16.44
N LEU A 6 -13.65 9.98 16.19
CA LEU A 6 -13.59 8.70 15.48
C LEU A 6 -13.06 7.56 16.36
N VAL A 7 -13.65 6.39 16.22
CA VAL A 7 -13.12 5.13 16.75
C VAL A 7 -12.45 4.39 15.59
N VAL A 8 -11.16 4.05 15.74
CA VAL A 8 -10.37 3.37 14.73
C VAL A 8 -10.13 1.94 15.16
N LEU A 9 -10.54 0.97 14.32
CA LEU A 9 -10.37 -0.46 14.57
C LEU A 9 -9.37 -1.03 13.56
N CYS A 10 -8.21 -1.46 14.02
CA CYS A 10 -7.18 -2.03 13.15
C CYS A 10 -6.44 -3.18 13.83
N PRO A 11 -5.92 -4.14 13.05
CA PRO A 11 -5.19 -5.29 13.62
C PRO A 11 -3.82 -4.89 14.15
N HIS A 12 -3.19 -3.87 13.56
CA HIS A 12 -1.85 -3.41 13.86
C HIS A 12 -1.80 -1.89 13.95
N PHE A 13 -0.98 -1.38 14.85
CA PHE A 13 -0.72 0.04 15.05
C PHE A 13 0.65 0.20 15.73
N GLU A 14 1.32 1.34 15.61
CA GLU A 14 2.61 1.57 16.28
C GLU A 14 2.60 1.08 17.74
N PRO A 15 3.68 0.49 18.26
CA PRO A 15 4.98 0.28 17.62
C PRO A 15 5.05 -0.99 16.75
N ASP A 16 3.93 -1.66 16.45
CA ASP A 16 3.91 -2.86 15.62
C ASP A 16 4.22 -2.51 14.14
N MET A 17 5.25 -3.14 13.58
CA MET A 17 5.80 -2.82 12.25
C MET A 17 5.10 -3.53 11.09
N ALA A 18 3.89 -4.05 11.29
CA ALA A 18 3.10 -4.62 10.20
C ALA A 18 2.81 -3.57 9.11
N PRO A 19 2.88 -3.88 7.81
CA PRO A 19 2.63 -2.91 6.74
C PRO A 19 1.30 -2.18 6.88
N THR A 20 0.22 -2.90 7.17
CA THR A 20 -1.11 -2.30 7.42
C THR A 20 -1.14 -1.43 8.68
N GLY A 21 -0.32 -1.76 9.68
CA GLY A 21 -0.14 -0.97 10.90
C GLY A 21 0.53 0.37 10.62
N VAL A 22 1.58 0.38 9.81
CA VAL A 22 2.28 1.60 9.38
C VAL A 22 1.31 2.54 8.64
N VAL A 23 0.50 1.98 7.73
CA VAL A 23 -0.50 2.76 6.99
C VAL A 23 -1.53 3.37 7.94
N MET A 24 -2.14 2.57 8.82
CA MET A 24 -3.19 3.09 9.72
C MET A 24 -2.62 4.08 10.74
N THR A 25 -1.41 3.84 11.25
CA THR A 25 -0.73 4.76 12.16
C THR A 25 -0.59 6.14 11.51
N ARG A 26 -0.11 6.20 10.27
CA ARG A 26 0.05 7.47 9.57
C ARG A 26 -1.29 8.17 9.29
N ILE A 27 -2.32 7.43 8.85
CA ILE A 27 -3.67 7.99 8.65
C ILE A 27 -4.20 8.62 9.96
N VAL A 28 -4.04 7.92 11.09
CA VAL A 28 -4.48 8.42 12.40
C VAL A 28 -3.72 9.68 12.79
N HIS A 29 -2.40 9.72 12.64
CA HIS A 29 -1.60 10.90 12.97
C HIS A 29 -1.96 12.10 12.08
N GLU A 30 -2.18 11.90 10.79
CA GLU A 30 -2.59 12.97 9.90
C GLU A 30 -4.00 13.51 10.23
N LEU A 31 -4.97 12.62 10.54
CA LEU A 31 -6.29 13.03 11.01
C LEU A 31 -6.20 13.77 12.34
N ALA A 32 -5.32 13.34 13.25
CA ALA A 32 -5.07 14.03 14.52
C ALA A 32 -4.46 15.43 14.32
N ALA A 33 -3.51 15.57 13.40
CA ALA A 33 -2.90 16.85 13.03
C ALA A 33 -3.93 17.83 12.42
N ARG A 34 -4.98 17.32 11.81
CA ARG A 34 -6.15 18.10 11.33
C ARG A 34 -7.14 18.48 12.43
N GLY A 35 -6.84 18.12 13.69
CA GLY A 35 -7.61 18.50 14.89
C GLY A 35 -8.71 17.52 15.27
N HIS A 36 -8.76 16.33 14.69
CA HIS A 36 -9.74 15.31 15.04
C HIS A 36 -9.37 14.55 16.32
N GLN A 37 -10.36 14.02 17.02
CA GLN A 37 -10.20 13.18 18.20
C GLN A 37 -10.30 11.70 17.80
N LEU A 38 -9.21 10.95 17.98
CA LEU A 38 -9.10 9.55 17.55
C LEU A 38 -8.97 8.63 18.76
N HIS A 39 -9.73 7.53 18.72
CA HIS A 39 -9.68 6.48 19.73
C HIS A 39 -9.37 5.15 19.03
N VAL A 40 -8.09 4.79 19.02
CA VAL A 40 -7.60 3.57 18.35
C VAL A 40 -7.82 2.36 19.24
N VAL A 41 -8.40 1.31 18.66
CA VAL A 41 -8.48 -0.03 19.28
C VAL A 41 -7.75 -1.00 18.35
N THR A 42 -6.64 -1.54 18.82
CA THR A 42 -5.69 -2.35 18.03
C THR A 42 -5.18 -3.54 18.84
N SER A 43 -4.33 -4.39 18.23
CA SER A 43 -3.67 -5.46 18.97
C SER A 43 -2.49 -4.97 19.80
N LEU A 44 -2.10 -5.77 20.82
CA LEU A 44 -0.75 -5.72 21.37
C LEU A 44 0.25 -6.03 20.25
N PRO A 45 1.47 -5.45 20.25
CA PRO A 45 2.49 -5.73 19.23
C PRO A 45 2.85 -7.21 19.19
N TRP A 46 2.81 -7.84 18.00
CA TRP A 46 3.05 -9.28 17.83
C TRP A 46 3.49 -9.70 16.42
N TYR A 47 3.50 -8.79 15.45
CA TYR A 47 3.67 -9.12 14.03
C TYR A 47 5.04 -9.73 13.72
N ARG A 48 6.12 -9.19 14.29
CA ARG A 48 7.50 -9.59 13.97
C ARG A 48 7.77 -11.06 14.31
N GLU A 49 7.49 -11.45 15.54
CA GLU A 49 7.79 -12.78 16.05
C GLU A 49 6.59 -13.74 15.98
N HIS A 50 5.44 -13.27 15.50
CA HIS A 50 4.15 -13.97 15.61
C HIS A 50 3.79 -14.37 17.05
N ALA A 51 4.35 -13.65 18.00
CA ALA A 51 4.14 -13.75 19.44
C ALA A 51 4.05 -12.33 20.00
N ILE A 52 3.39 -12.18 21.17
CA ILE A 52 3.33 -10.85 21.80
C ILE A 52 4.75 -10.44 22.20
N ASP A 53 5.15 -9.23 21.79
CA ASP A 53 6.48 -8.68 22.05
C ASP A 53 6.79 -8.59 23.55
N ALA A 54 8.06 -8.68 23.89
CA ALA A 54 8.52 -8.60 25.27
C ALA A 54 8.02 -7.30 25.96
N GLY A 55 7.56 -7.41 27.19
CA GLY A 55 7.00 -6.29 27.96
C GLY A 55 5.53 -5.96 27.68
N TRP A 56 4.90 -6.57 26.66
CA TRP A 56 3.51 -6.33 26.32
C TRP A 56 2.53 -7.39 26.86
N GLY A 57 3.00 -8.53 27.32
CA GLY A 57 2.17 -9.62 27.85
C GLY A 57 1.49 -9.31 29.20
N GLY A 58 0.73 -10.29 29.71
CA GLY A 58 0.15 -10.28 31.06
C GLY A 58 -1.19 -9.55 31.23
N LYS A 59 -1.73 -8.87 30.22
CA LYS A 59 -3.06 -8.22 30.26
C LYS A 59 -3.84 -8.49 28.99
N LEU A 60 -5.17 -8.62 29.11
CA LEU A 60 -6.06 -8.76 27.97
C LEU A 60 -6.19 -7.47 27.17
N TRP A 61 -6.09 -6.31 27.82
CA TRP A 61 -6.02 -4.99 27.17
C TRP A 61 -5.25 -3.99 28.01
N ARG A 62 -4.74 -2.95 27.34
CA ARG A 62 -4.09 -1.78 27.94
C ARG A 62 -4.56 -0.53 27.21
N THR A 63 -4.85 0.54 27.94
CA THR A 63 -5.22 1.84 27.34
C THR A 63 -4.15 2.87 27.69
N GLN A 64 -3.71 3.60 26.70
CA GLN A 64 -2.78 4.71 26.77
C GLN A 64 -3.51 5.97 26.32
N GLN A 65 -3.40 7.07 27.07
CA GLN A 65 -3.89 8.38 26.62
C GLN A 65 -2.84 9.05 25.74
N THR A 66 -3.31 9.82 24.77
CA THR A 66 -2.48 10.63 23.86
C THR A 66 -3.04 12.05 23.79
N ALA A 67 -2.27 12.99 23.24
CA ALA A 67 -2.75 14.37 23.06
C ALA A 67 -3.99 14.47 22.17
N TRP A 68 -4.17 13.49 21.25
CA TRP A 68 -5.27 13.45 20.28
C TRP A 68 -6.38 12.44 20.63
N GLY A 69 -6.28 11.75 21.77
CA GLY A 69 -7.32 10.77 22.19
C GLY A 69 -6.72 9.60 22.97
N SER A 70 -6.87 8.37 22.47
CA SER A 70 -6.39 7.19 23.20
C SER A 70 -6.05 6.02 22.28
N ILE A 71 -5.15 5.15 22.74
CA ILE A 71 -4.83 3.87 22.09
C ILE A 71 -5.16 2.76 23.09
N THR A 72 -6.10 1.90 22.74
CA THR A 72 -6.42 0.68 23.51
C THR A 72 -5.89 -0.53 22.75
N ARG A 73 -4.89 -1.20 23.31
CA ARG A 73 -4.30 -2.41 22.74
C ARG A 73 -4.89 -3.64 23.41
N VAL A 74 -5.40 -4.56 22.59
CA VAL A 74 -6.06 -5.78 23.05
C VAL A 74 -5.26 -7.03 22.66
N HIS A 75 -5.47 -8.13 23.36
CA HIS A 75 -4.78 -9.38 23.09
C HIS A 75 -5.11 -9.92 21.68
N PRO A 76 -4.11 -10.22 20.83
CA PRO A 76 -4.32 -10.63 19.43
C PRO A 76 -4.75 -12.10 19.27
N PHE A 77 -4.62 -12.92 20.30
CA PHE A 77 -4.83 -14.38 20.27
C PHE A 77 -4.01 -15.07 19.15
N PRO A 78 -2.70 -14.88 19.10
CA PRO A 78 -1.87 -15.45 18.04
C PRO A 78 -1.89 -16.98 18.14
N GLY A 79 -2.11 -17.64 17.01
CA GLY A 79 -2.00 -19.10 16.94
C GLY A 79 -0.53 -19.52 16.86
N LYS A 80 -0.09 -20.51 17.65
CA LYS A 80 1.29 -21.04 17.62
C LYS A 80 1.67 -21.70 16.27
N SER A 81 0.70 -22.01 15.40
CA SER A 81 0.94 -22.66 14.10
C SER A 81 0.41 -21.80 12.97
N LYS A 82 1.30 -21.43 12.02
CA LYS A 82 0.97 -20.66 10.81
C LYS A 82 0.01 -21.41 9.87
N SER A 83 -0.01 -22.74 9.93
CA SER A 83 -0.78 -23.61 9.02
C SER A 83 -2.21 -23.89 9.46
N ASN A 84 -2.57 -23.65 10.72
CA ASN A 84 -3.90 -24.00 11.24
C ASN A 84 -4.91 -22.86 11.02
N LEU A 85 -5.60 -22.89 9.88
CA LEU A 85 -6.60 -21.89 9.49
C LEU A 85 -7.76 -21.75 10.50
N LEU A 86 -8.20 -22.87 11.09
CA LEU A 86 -9.30 -22.83 12.07
C LEU A 86 -8.91 -22.06 13.34
N ARG A 87 -7.72 -22.30 13.86
CA ARG A 87 -7.20 -21.55 15.03
C ARG A 87 -7.04 -20.07 14.72
N ARG A 88 -6.58 -19.72 13.51
CA ARG A 88 -6.49 -18.33 13.06
C ARG A 88 -7.87 -17.67 12.98
N ALA A 89 -8.87 -18.38 12.44
CA ALA A 89 -10.24 -17.88 12.40
C ALA A 89 -10.83 -17.64 13.79
N VAL A 90 -10.63 -18.58 14.73
CA VAL A 90 -11.02 -18.42 16.14
C VAL A 90 -10.30 -17.22 16.77
N GLY A 91 -8.99 -17.07 16.55
CA GLY A 91 -8.22 -15.93 17.02
C GLY A 91 -8.78 -14.59 16.51
N PHE A 92 -9.12 -14.50 15.24
CA PHE A 92 -9.75 -13.30 14.66
C PHE A 92 -11.13 -13.00 15.26
N VAL A 93 -11.95 -14.00 15.53
CA VAL A 93 -13.24 -13.81 16.18
C VAL A 93 -13.08 -13.32 17.63
N LEU A 94 -12.18 -13.93 18.40
CA LEU A 94 -11.89 -13.51 19.79
C LEU A 94 -11.32 -12.09 19.82
N PHE A 95 -10.37 -11.80 18.96
CA PHE A 95 -9.81 -10.45 18.79
C PHE A 95 -10.91 -9.45 18.48
N SER A 96 -11.76 -9.72 17.48
CA SER A 96 -12.83 -8.82 17.06
C SER A 96 -13.88 -8.60 18.16
N LYS A 97 -14.21 -9.62 18.95
CA LYS A 97 -15.08 -9.46 20.14
C LYS A 97 -14.46 -8.52 21.17
N LEU A 98 -13.17 -8.70 21.46
CA LEU A 98 -12.45 -7.86 22.44
C LEU A 98 -12.30 -6.42 21.92
N VAL A 99 -12.01 -6.24 20.64
CA VAL A 99 -12.02 -4.94 19.95
C VAL A 99 -13.39 -4.27 20.05
N GLY A 100 -14.48 -5.03 19.85
CA GLY A 100 -15.85 -4.53 19.98
C GLY A 100 -16.15 -4.01 21.38
N LEU A 101 -15.84 -4.79 22.42
CA LEU A 101 -16.05 -4.40 23.83
C LEU A 101 -15.24 -3.14 24.19
N CYS A 102 -13.97 -3.08 23.78
CA CYS A 102 -13.12 -1.91 24.03
C CYS A 102 -13.58 -0.69 23.19
N GLY A 103 -13.97 -0.91 21.93
CA GLY A 103 -14.47 0.15 21.04
C GLY A 103 -15.76 0.82 21.54
N LEU A 104 -16.65 0.06 22.19
CA LEU A 104 -17.82 0.63 22.85
C LEU A 104 -17.46 1.61 23.98
N ARG A 105 -16.29 1.46 24.60
CA ARG A 105 -15.80 2.30 25.71
C ARG A 105 -14.77 3.34 25.26
N ALA A 106 -14.24 3.23 24.07
CA ALA A 106 -13.19 4.10 23.54
C ALA A 106 -13.64 5.57 23.52
N GLY A 107 -12.86 6.47 24.12
CA GLY A 107 -13.20 7.89 24.25
C GLY A 107 -14.28 8.20 25.30
N GLY A 108 -14.56 7.27 26.21
CA GLY A 108 -15.57 7.41 27.26
C GLY A 108 -16.97 6.99 26.79
N ALA A 109 -17.52 5.96 27.42
CA ALA A 109 -18.88 5.48 27.16
C ALA A 109 -19.92 6.28 27.93
N PRO A 110 -21.15 6.43 27.42
CA PRO A 110 -21.70 6.09 26.10
C PRO A 110 -21.78 7.29 25.14
N ARG A 111 -20.74 8.11 25.05
CA ARG A 111 -20.76 9.31 24.19
C ARG A 111 -20.89 8.94 22.72
N ARG A 112 -21.71 9.71 21.98
CA ARG A 112 -21.83 9.61 20.52
C ARG A 112 -20.48 9.83 19.86
N ILE A 113 -20.25 9.14 18.74
CA ILE A 113 -19.10 9.33 17.86
C ILE A 113 -19.59 9.79 16.49
N ASP A 114 -18.70 10.44 15.73
CA ASP A 114 -19.00 10.84 14.36
C ASP A 114 -18.78 9.68 13.40
N GLY A 115 -17.91 8.71 13.74
CA GLY A 115 -17.72 7.52 12.92
C GLY A 115 -16.78 6.47 13.47
N VAL A 116 -16.79 5.34 12.78
CA VAL A 116 -15.88 4.21 12.97
C VAL A 116 -15.06 4.03 11.69
N LEU A 117 -13.73 3.99 11.80
CA LEU A 117 -12.83 3.56 10.72
C LEU A 117 -12.35 2.15 11.06
N ALA A 118 -12.78 1.16 10.29
CA ALA A 118 -12.36 -0.23 10.48
C ALA A 118 -11.49 -0.67 9.30
N MET A 119 -10.42 -1.43 9.57
CA MET A 119 -9.46 -1.92 8.56
C MET A 119 -9.54 -3.45 8.42
N SER A 120 -9.56 -3.93 7.20
CA SER A 120 -9.39 -5.35 6.83
C SER A 120 -7.95 -5.60 6.34
N PRO A 121 -7.34 -6.79 6.61
CA PRO A 121 -7.87 -7.89 7.41
C PRO A 121 -7.83 -7.65 8.92
N PRO A 122 -8.66 -8.30 9.77
CA PRO A 122 -9.65 -9.32 9.43
C PRO A 122 -11.00 -8.73 9.02
N LEU A 123 -11.73 -9.40 8.12
CA LEU A 123 -13.07 -8.97 7.68
C LEU A 123 -14.07 -8.81 8.82
N THR A 124 -13.88 -9.53 9.92
CA THR A 124 -14.74 -9.44 11.11
C THR A 124 -14.75 -8.06 11.73
N LEU A 125 -13.73 -7.22 11.51
CA LEU A 125 -13.73 -5.83 12.00
C LEU A 125 -14.79 -4.96 11.32
N GLY A 126 -15.21 -5.27 10.09
CA GLY A 126 -16.33 -4.60 9.44
C GLY A 126 -17.64 -4.79 10.22
N LEU A 127 -17.96 -6.02 10.63
CA LEU A 127 -19.14 -6.29 11.48
C LEU A 127 -18.97 -5.74 12.91
N THR A 128 -17.75 -5.75 13.44
CA THR A 128 -17.45 -5.13 14.75
C THR A 128 -17.70 -3.62 14.70
N GLY A 129 -17.23 -2.95 13.65
CA GLY A 129 -17.47 -1.52 13.42
C GLY A 129 -18.95 -1.19 13.28
N TRP A 130 -19.69 -2.01 12.53
CA TRP A 130 -21.14 -1.88 12.41
C TRP A 130 -21.86 -2.01 13.77
N PHE A 131 -21.47 -2.96 14.60
CA PHE A 131 -22.02 -3.14 15.95
C PHE A 131 -21.77 -1.90 16.84
N ILE A 132 -20.55 -1.33 16.79
CA ILE A 132 -20.23 -0.09 17.52
C ILE A 132 -21.07 1.08 17.01
N LYS A 133 -21.20 1.23 15.67
CA LYS A 133 -22.04 2.24 15.03
C LYS A 133 -23.49 2.15 15.50
N LEU A 134 -24.07 0.96 15.57
CA LEU A 134 -25.46 0.78 16.03
C LEU A 134 -25.69 1.33 17.44
N ILE A 135 -24.71 1.21 18.33
CA ILE A 135 -24.84 1.61 19.73
C ILE A 135 -24.44 3.07 19.94
N ARG A 136 -23.40 3.53 19.23
CA ARG A 136 -22.79 4.84 19.47
C ARG A 136 -23.10 5.89 18.41
N GLY A 137 -23.78 5.50 17.33
CA GLY A 137 -24.07 6.36 16.18
C GLY A 137 -22.85 6.57 15.28
N GLY A 138 -22.98 7.54 14.38
CA GLY A 138 -21.96 7.88 13.38
C GLY A 138 -21.97 6.98 12.15
N SER A 139 -21.02 7.17 11.25
CA SER A 139 -20.87 6.39 10.01
C SER A 139 -19.73 5.39 10.10
N LEU A 140 -19.89 4.24 9.44
CA LEU A 140 -18.86 3.21 9.33
C LEU A 140 -18.13 3.33 7.98
N VAL A 141 -16.85 3.63 8.03
CA VAL A 141 -15.93 3.55 6.89
C VAL A 141 -15.10 2.27 7.03
N PHE A 142 -15.18 1.38 6.03
CA PHE A 142 -14.47 0.11 6.05
C PHE A 142 -13.34 0.13 5.01
N ASN A 143 -12.10 0.19 5.47
CA ASN A 143 -10.90 0.21 4.65
C ASN A 143 -10.46 -1.22 4.31
N ILE A 144 -10.31 -1.52 3.03
CA ILE A 144 -9.91 -2.81 2.48
C ILE A 144 -8.51 -2.69 1.91
N GLN A 145 -7.54 -3.33 2.59
CA GLN A 145 -6.16 -3.38 2.10
C GLN A 145 -5.97 -4.49 1.07
N ASP A 146 -6.60 -5.66 1.28
CA ASP A 146 -6.59 -6.80 0.38
C ASP A 146 -8.01 -7.32 0.19
N VAL A 147 -8.39 -7.71 -1.04
CA VAL A 147 -9.69 -8.32 -1.31
C VAL A 147 -9.64 -9.78 -0.87
N PHE A 148 -10.15 -10.02 0.33
CA PHE A 148 -10.31 -11.36 0.88
C PHE A 148 -11.78 -11.82 0.67
N PRO A 149 -12.05 -13.06 0.19
CA PRO A 149 -11.11 -14.20 0.14
C PRO A 149 -10.31 -14.38 -1.16
N ASP A 150 -10.49 -13.54 -2.17
CA ASP A 150 -9.87 -13.75 -3.49
C ASP A 150 -8.36 -13.92 -3.42
N ALA A 151 -7.66 -13.05 -2.71
CA ALA A 151 -6.21 -13.13 -2.54
C ALA A 151 -5.78 -14.48 -1.92
N ALA A 152 -6.55 -14.99 -0.96
CA ALA A 152 -6.26 -16.27 -0.32
C ALA A 152 -6.59 -17.48 -1.21
N ILE A 153 -7.59 -17.36 -2.11
CA ILE A 153 -7.93 -18.40 -3.09
C ILE A 153 -6.86 -18.47 -4.18
N GLN A 154 -6.46 -17.32 -4.72
CA GLN A 154 -5.45 -17.23 -5.79
C GLN A 154 -4.08 -17.75 -5.34
N THR A 155 -3.71 -17.52 -4.08
CA THR A 155 -2.46 -18.06 -3.49
C THR A 155 -2.59 -19.53 -3.04
N GLY A 156 -3.75 -20.17 -3.18
CA GLY A 156 -3.99 -21.53 -2.70
C GLY A 156 -4.04 -21.66 -1.17
N ALA A 157 -4.04 -20.55 -0.43
CA ALA A 157 -4.06 -20.56 1.03
C ALA A 157 -5.39 -21.09 1.60
N ILE A 158 -6.48 -20.97 0.84
CA ILE A 158 -7.81 -21.50 1.19
C ILE A 158 -8.38 -22.26 0.01
N THR A 159 -8.65 -23.57 0.20
CA THR A 159 -9.22 -24.46 -0.81
C THR A 159 -10.58 -25.04 -0.42
N ASN A 160 -10.91 -25.01 0.88
CA ASN A 160 -12.17 -25.55 1.38
C ASN A 160 -13.37 -24.70 0.95
N LYS A 161 -14.27 -25.29 0.16
CA LYS A 161 -15.45 -24.59 -0.41
C LYS A 161 -16.40 -24.00 0.64
N GLN A 162 -16.52 -24.61 1.81
CA GLN A 162 -17.40 -24.10 2.89
C GLN A 162 -16.79 -22.86 3.53
N ILE A 163 -15.48 -22.88 3.77
CA ILE A 163 -14.73 -21.72 4.30
C ILE A 163 -14.79 -20.56 3.30
N ILE A 164 -14.59 -20.83 2.02
CA ILE A 164 -14.70 -19.83 0.94
C ILE A 164 -16.11 -19.22 0.91
N ARG A 165 -17.17 -20.03 0.99
CA ARG A 165 -18.55 -19.52 1.00
C ARG A 165 -18.84 -18.64 2.23
N LEU A 166 -18.36 -19.05 3.40
CA LEU A 166 -18.47 -18.25 4.63
C LEU A 166 -17.69 -16.93 4.53
N ALA A 167 -16.51 -16.96 3.95
CA ALA A 167 -15.68 -15.77 3.75
C ALA A 167 -16.34 -14.77 2.78
N TYR A 168 -16.90 -15.22 1.66
CA TYR A 168 -17.68 -14.37 0.75
C TYR A 168 -18.96 -13.83 1.39
N TRP A 169 -19.62 -14.62 2.25
CA TRP A 169 -20.77 -14.12 3.01
C TRP A 169 -20.35 -13.00 3.97
N LEU A 170 -19.26 -13.20 4.72
CA LEU A 170 -18.72 -12.23 5.65
C LEU A 170 -18.28 -10.95 4.95
N GLU A 171 -17.60 -11.08 3.80
CA GLU A 171 -17.21 -9.98 2.93
C GLU A 171 -18.44 -9.12 2.55
N ARG A 172 -19.42 -9.73 1.90
CA ARG A 172 -20.65 -9.03 1.46
C ARG A 172 -21.44 -8.46 2.63
N ALA A 173 -21.48 -9.18 3.75
CA ALA A 173 -22.18 -8.73 4.95
C ALA A 173 -21.52 -7.49 5.57
N SER A 174 -20.20 -7.41 5.54
CA SER A 174 -19.44 -6.24 6.02
C SER A 174 -19.64 -5.05 5.10
N TYR A 175 -19.52 -5.23 3.78
CA TYR A 175 -19.73 -4.14 2.81
C TYR A 175 -21.15 -3.56 2.88
N LYS A 176 -22.17 -4.41 2.87
CA LYS A 176 -23.58 -3.99 2.93
C LYS A 176 -23.92 -3.16 4.19
N ARG A 177 -23.15 -3.31 5.27
CA ARG A 177 -23.39 -2.63 6.55
C ARG A 177 -22.55 -1.40 6.76
N SER A 178 -21.61 -1.14 5.85
CA SER A 178 -20.78 0.06 5.83
C SER A 178 -21.52 1.23 5.17
N ASP A 179 -21.18 2.45 5.55
CA ASP A 179 -21.63 3.66 4.88
C ASP A 179 -20.68 4.08 3.76
N ALA A 180 -19.41 3.65 3.89
CA ALA A 180 -18.42 3.76 2.82
C ALA A 180 -17.46 2.56 2.90
N VAL A 181 -17.02 2.06 1.75
CA VAL A 181 -15.98 1.05 1.61
C VAL A 181 -14.83 1.67 0.84
N VAL A 182 -13.67 1.75 1.47
CA VAL A 182 -12.47 2.34 0.87
C VAL A 182 -11.57 1.24 0.35
N LEU A 183 -11.15 1.36 -0.88
CA LEU A 183 -10.30 0.45 -1.64
C LEU A 183 -9.05 1.17 -2.12
N LEU A 184 -7.97 0.44 -2.34
CA LEU A 184 -6.67 1.03 -2.67
C LEU A 184 -6.50 1.37 -4.14
N SER A 185 -7.33 0.79 -5.02
CA SER A 185 -7.21 1.01 -6.46
C SER A 185 -8.54 0.82 -7.18
N GLU A 186 -8.61 1.36 -8.39
CA GLU A 186 -9.75 1.16 -9.28
C GLU A 186 -9.93 -0.31 -9.68
N ASP A 187 -8.86 -1.09 -9.73
CA ASP A 187 -8.92 -2.52 -10.03
C ASP A 187 -9.60 -3.30 -8.90
N LEU A 188 -9.28 -2.97 -7.64
CA LEU A 188 -9.98 -3.53 -6.49
C LEU A 188 -11.46 -3.10 -6.48
N ARG A 189 -11.76 -1.85 -6.85
CA ARG A 189 -13.14 -1.36 -6.98
C ARG A 189 -13.92 -2.13 -8.03
N ARG A 190 -13.34 -2.36 -9.22
CA ARG A 190 -13.96 -3.18 -10.28
C ARG A 190 -14.20 -4.62 -9.82
N ASN A 191 -13.21 -5.24 -9.17
CA ASN A 191 -13.33 -6.60 -8.64
C ASN A 191 -14.52 -6.71 -7.67
N ILE A 192 -14.63 -5.80 -6.70
CA ILE A 192 -15.71 -5.82 -5.72
C ILE A 192 -17.05 -5.46 -6.36
N SER A 193 -17.08 -4.50 -7.29
CA SER A 193 -18.31 -4.09 -7.99
C SER A 193 -19.02 -5.26 -8.68
N GLN A 194 -18.27 -6.23 -9.20
CA GLN A 194 -18.83 -7.44 -9.83
C GLN A 194 -19.51 -8.40 -8.84
N LYS A 195 -19.25 -8.28 -7.54
CA LYS A 195 -19.71 -9.19 -6.48
C LYS A 195 -20.83 -8.63 -5.63
N VAL A 196 -21.10 -7.34 -5.74
CA VAL A 196 -22.03 -6.61 -4.87
C VAL A 196 -23.17 -5.97 -5.68
N ASN A 197 -24.25 -5.65 -5.00
CA ASN A 197 -25.40 -4.98 -5.62
C ASN A 197 -25.15 -3.49 -5.88
N PRO A 198 -25.97 -2.81 -6.73
CA PRO A 198 -25.78 -1.40 -7.07
C PRO A 198 -25.72 -0.45 -5.87
N ALA A 199 -26.50 -0.70 -4.81
CA ALA A 199 -26.49 0.13 -3.60
C ALA A 199 -25.12 0.04 -2.88
N THR A 200 -24.49 -1.14 -2.86
CA THR A 200 -23.14 -1.29 -2.30
C THR A 200 -22.08 -0.73 -3.24
N GLN A 201 -22.28 -0.79 -4.58
CA GLN A 201 -21.36 -0.16 -5.52
C GLN A 201 -21.27 1.36 -5.31
N ALA A 202 -22.38 2.02 -4.98
CA ALA A 202 -22.46 3.47 -4.77
C ALA A 202 -21.62 3.97 -3.58
N ILE A 203 -21.27 3.10 -2.64
CA ILE A 203 -20.47 3.45 -1.45
C ILE A 203 -19.00 3.02 -1.57
N LEU A 204 -18.56 2.55 -2.75
CA LEU A 204 -17.17 2.18 -3.01
C LEU A 204 -16.34 3.42 -3.37
N HIS A 205 -15.34 3.72 -2.59
CA HIS A 205 -14.41 4.83 -2.79
C HIS A 205 -13.00 4.30 -3.04
N VAL A 206 -12.26 4.95 -3.91
CA VAL A 206 -10.83 4.65 -4.11
C VAL A 206 -10.02 5.70 -3.37
N ILE A 207 -9.25 5.25 -2.38
CA ILE A 207 -8.24 6.06 -1.69
C ILE A 207 -6.98 5.20 -1.65
N PRO A 208 -5.94 5.54 -2.43
CA PRO A 208 -4.72 4.76 -2.49
C PRO A 208 -3.97 4.77 -1.16
N ASN A 209 -3.07 3.81 -0.98
CA ASN A 209 -2.05 3.98 0.05
C ASN A 209 -1.15 5.16 -0.32
N PHE A 210 -0.54 5.76 0.69
CA PHE A 210 0.29 6.95 0.52
C PHE A 210 1.78 6.60 0.43
N VAL A 211 2.54 7.55 -0.04
CA VAL A 211 3.99 7.62 0.09
C VAL A 211 4.36 8.83 0.95
N ASP A 212 5.38 8.72 1.78
CA ASP A 212 5.84 9.84 2.61
C ASP A 212 6.56 10.88 1.73
N THR A 213 5.81 11.87 1.26
CA THR A 213 6.31 12.97 0.42
C THR A 213 7.20 13.96 1.17
N ALA A 214 7.23 13.88 2.50
CA ALA A 214 8.17 14.67 3.31
C ALA A 214 9.52 13.95 3.48
N ALA A 215 9.51 12.63 3.57
CA ALA A 215 10.72 11.82 3.62
C ALA A 215 11.36 11.62 2.24
N ILE A 216 10.53 11.44 1.18
CA ILE A 216 11.03 11.34 -0.20
C ILE A 216 10.93 12.71 -0.85
N ILE A 217 12.08 13.35 -1.01
CA ILE A 217 12.21 14.67 -1.63
C ILE A 217 12.88 14.56 -3.00
N PRO A 218 12.47 15.38 -3.98
CA PRO A 218 13.18 15.52 -5.23
C PRO A 218 14.64 15.93 -5.01
N GLY A 219 15.56 15.27 -5.68
CA GLY A 219 16.99 15.51 -5.60
C GLY A 219 17.65 15.68 -6.98
N GLN A 220 18.86 16.23 -6.99
CA GLN A 220 19.66 16.28 -8.21
C GLN A 220 20.10 14.87 -8.61
N ARG A 221 20.27 14.65 -9.93
CA ARG A 221 20.68 13.33 -10.48
C ARG A 221 22.09 12.93 -10.10
N MET A 222 23.00 13.90 -9.91
CA MET A 222 24.40 13.65 -9.54
C MET A 222 24.50 13.40 -8.04
N THR A 223 24.17 12.20 -7.63
CA THR A 223 24.20 11.75 -6.22
C THR A 223 25.54 11.11 -5.86
N PRO A 224 25.96 11.05 -4.60
CA PRO A 224 27.06 10.23 -4.14
C PRO A 224 26.91 8.76 -4.54
N TYR A 225 25.68 8.26 -4.58
CA TYR A 225 25.40 6.87 -4.97
C TYR A 225 25.81 6.55 -6.42
N ARG A 226 25.81 7.52 -7.34
CA ARG A 226 26.39 7.34 -8.69
C ARG A 226 27.89 7.02 -8.63
N GLY A 227 28.62 7.73 -7.78
CA GLY A 227 30.05 7.49 -7.56
C GLY A 227 30.33 6.09 -7.02
N GLU A 228 29.51 5.64 -6.05
CA GLU A 228 29.61 4.27 -5.49
C GLU A 228 29.36 3.19 -6.55
N LEU A 229 28.50 3.46 -7.53
CA LEU A 229 28.18 2.56 -8.64
C LEU A 229 29.18 2.64 -9.80
N GLY A 230 30.12 3.58 -9.77
CA GLY A 230 31.05 3.83 -10.88
C GLY A 230 30.34 4.35 -12.14
N ILE A 231 29.25 5.06 -11.97
CA ILE A 231 28.45 5.65 -13.05
C ILE A 231 28.70 7.16 -13.07
N ASP A 232 29.31 7.62 -14.12
CA ASP A 232 29.61 9.04 -14.35
C ASP A 232 28.32 9.85 -14.63
N ASP A 233 28.35 10.78 -15.56
CA ASP A 233 27.21 11.62 -15.96
C ASP A 233 26.25 10.93 -16.96
N ARG A 234 26.50 9.67 -17.32
CA ARG A 234 25.61 8.88 -18.21
C ARG A 234 24.16 8.90 -17.70
N LEU A 235 23.21 8.81 -18.62
CA LEU A 235 21.80 8.63 -18.22
C LEU A 235 21.61 7.26 -17.56
N VAL A 236 20.82 7.23 -16.49
CA VAL A 236 20.58 6.04 -15.68
C VAL A 236 19.11 5.59 -15.80
N VAL A 237 18.94 4.37 -16.28
CA VAL A 237 17.66 3.65 -16.23
C VAL A 237 17.66 2.74 -15.01
N MET A 238 16.80 3.02 -14.04
CA MET A 238 16.84 2.37 -12.73
C MET A 238 15.59 1.54 -12.45
N TYR A 239 15.80 0.36 -11.93
CA TYR A 239 14.83 -0.40 -11.16
C TYR A 239 15.26 -0.42 -9.69
N ALA A 240 14.36 -0.08 -8.77
CA ALA A 240 14.59 -0.17 -7.33
C ALA A 240 13.48 -0.98 -6.65
N GLY A 241 13.82 -2.08 -6.00
CA GLY A 241 12.87 -2.91 -5.27
C GLY A 241 13.15 -4.39 -5.28
N ASN A 242 12.16 -5.21 -4.92
CA ASN A 242 12.27 -6.67 -4.88
C ASN A 242 12.51 -7.24 -6.29
N VAL A 243 13.59 -8.01 -6.44
CA VAL A 243 13.99 -8.68 -7.68
C VAL A 243 13.38 -10.08 -7.71
N GLY A 244 12.06 -10.13 -7.91
CA GLY A 244 11.30 -11.38 -7.94
C GLY A 244 10.95 -11.82 -9.36
N PHE A 245 10.37 -13.03 -9.48
CA PHE A 245 9.97 -13.59 -10.77
C PHE A 245 8.72 -12.92 -11.37
N SER A 246 7.98 -12.15 -10.59
CA SER A 246 6.84 -11.36 -11.05
C SER A 246 7.23 -10.05 -11.74
N GLN A 247 8.49 -9.64 -11.64
CA GLN A 247 9.04 -8.46 -12.30
C GLN A 247 9.81 -8.90 -13.55
N SER A 248 9.34 -8.48 -14.73
CA SER A 248 9.96 -8.84 -16.02
C SER A 248 11.24 -8.04 -16.28
N LEU A 249 12.26 -8.18 -15.43
CA LEU A 249 13.51 -7.39 -15.51
C LEU A 249 14.42 -7.80 -16.66
N GLY A 250 14.17 -8.93 -17.33
CA GLY A 250 14.89 -9.32 -18.54
C GLY A 250 14.83 -8.28 -19.66
N MET A 251 13.74 -7.49 -19.71
CA MET A 251 13.62 -6.38 -20.67
C MET A 251 14.70 -5.30 -20.48
N MET A 252 15.11 -5.03 -19.24
CA MET A 252 16.22 -4.10 -18.97
C MET A 252 17.55 -4.65 -19.49
N ILE A 253 17.77 -5.96 -19.40
CA ILE A 253 18.97 -6.62 -19.93
C ILE A 253 18.99 -6.56 -21.45
N ALA A 254 17.85 -6.82 -22.10
CA ALA A 254 17.71 -6.72 -23.55
C ALA A 254 17.95 -5.28 -24.06
N ALA A 255 17.40 -4.28 -23.35
CA ALA A 255 17.62 -2.87 -23.66
C ALA A 255 19.09 -2.44 -23.41
N ALA A 256 19.73 -2.93 -22.35
CA ALA A 256 21.12 -2.61 -22.04
C ALA A 256 22.08 -3.03 -23.17
N ARG A 257 21.82 -4.19 -23.80
CA ARG A 257 22.59 -4.65 -24.97
C ARG A 257 22.47 -3.71 -26.18
N GLN A 258 21.31 -3.06 -26.34
CA GLN A 258 21.04 -2.17 -27.48
C GLN A 258 21.47 -0.71 -27.21
N LEU A 259 21.70 -0.34 -25.95
CA LEU A 259 21.96 1.04 -25.52
C LEU A 259 23.24 1.09 -24.66
N PRO A 260 24.43 0.87 -25.25
CA PRO A 260 25.69 0.73 -24.49
C PRO A 260 26.09 2.01 -23.74
N ASP A 261 25.68 3.18 -24.20
CA ASP A 261 26.00 4.48 -23.60
C ASP A 261 25.13 4.81 -22.38
N ILE A 262 24.08 4.03 -22.12
CA ILE A 262 23.14 4.21 -21.02
C ILE A 262 23.51 3.25 -19.89
N ALA A 263 23.52 3.75 -18.66
CA ALA A 263 23.72 2.90 -17.48
C ALA A 263 22.38 2.31 -17.02
N PHE A 264 22.34 1.01 -16.84
CA PHE A 264 21.18 0.31 -16.27
C PHE A 264 21.50 -0.12 -14.84
N VAL A 265 20.61 0.17 -13.90
CA VAL A 265 20.81 -0.18 -12.48
C VAL A 265 19.63 -1.02 -11.99
N ILE A 266 19.93 -2.20 -11.48
CA ILE A 266 18.97 -3.06 -10.75
C ILE A 266 19.35 -3.01 -9.27
N ASN A 267 18.68 -2.13 -8.51
CA ASN A 267 18.92 -1.92 -7.09
C ASN A 267 17.90 -2.72 -6.27
N GLY A 268 18.36 -3.72 -5.56
CA GLY A 268 17.51 -4.59 -4.74
C GLY A 268 18.01 -6.02 -4.68
N ASP A 269 17.19 -6.87 -4.08
CA ASP A 269 17.46 -8.30 -3.93
C ASP A 269 16.19 -9.12 -4.11
N GLY A 270 16.32 -10.41 -4.36
CA GLY A 270 15.20 -11.32 -4.50
C GLY A 270 15.53 -12.59 -5.30
N ALA A 271 14.55 -13.47 -5.39
CA ALA A 271 14.73 -14.82 -5.92
C ALA A 271 15.19 -14.89 -7.39
N ALA A 272 14.95 -13.84 -8.18
CA ALA A 272 15.37 -13.80 -9.60
C ALA A 272 16.75 -13.18 -9.81
N ARG A 273 17.39 -12.59 -8.77
CA ARG A 273 18.63 -11.81 -8.92
C ARG A 273 19.76 -12.60 -9.58
N GLN A 274 20.08 -13.80 -9.10
CA GLN A 274 21.16 -14.61 -9.66
C GLN A 274 20.93 -14.92 -11.13
N SER A 275 19.75 -15.35 -11.50
CA SER A 275 19.40 -15.65 -12.90
C SER A 275 19.52 -14.42 -13.81
N LEU A 276 19.20 -13.21 -13.32
CA LEU A 276 19.37 -11.98 -14.08
C LEU A 276 20.85 -11.59 -14.22
N GLN A 277 21.67 -11.81 -13.19
CA GLN A 277 23.12 -11.61 -13.27
C GLN A 277 23.77 -12.55 -14.29
N ASP A 278 23.35 -13.80 -14.33
CA ASP A 278 23.82 -14.77 -15.32
C ASP A 278 23.45 -14.33 -16.76
N GLN A 279 22.23 -13.86 -16.98
CA GLN A 279 21.76 -13.33 -18.26
C GLN A 279 22.49 -12.04 -18.67
N ALA A 280 22.91 -11.22 -17.71
CA ALA A 280 23.64 -9.98 -17.92
C ALA A 280 25.14 -10.18 -18.12
N SER A 281 25.63 -11.40 -18.07
CA SER A 281 27.06 -11.70 -18.24
C SER A 281 27.61 -11.10 -19.55
N GLY A 282 28.73 -10.39 -19.45
CA GLY A 282 29.36 -9.70 -20.58
C GLY A 282 28.73 -8.36 -20.98
N ILE A 283 27.74 -7.85 -20.26
CA ILE A 283 27.14 -6.55 -20.52
C ILE A 283 27.72 -5.53 -19.54
N ALA A 284 28.54 -4.61 -20.01
CA ALA A 284 29.31 -3.71 -19.16
C ALA A 284 28.54 -2.55 -18.54
N ASN A 285 27.36 -2.21 -19.10
CA ASN A 285 26.55 -1.04 -18.71
C ASN A 285 25.36 -1.39 -17.82
N ILE A 286 25.29 -2.61 -17.26
CA ILE A 286 24.28 -3.02 -16.28
C ILE A 286 24.92 -3.28 -14.93
N HIS A 287 24.37 -2.67 -13.88
CA HIS A 287 24.88 -2.70 -12.52
C HIS A 287 23.83 -3.32 -11.58
N PHE A 288 24.26 -4.28 -10.77
CA PHE A 288 23.43 -4.90 -9.73
C PHE A 288 23.86 -4.39 -8.36
N ALA A 289 23.01 -3.63 -7.70
CA ALA A 289 23.26 -3.11 -6.37
C ALA A 289 22.34 -3.77 -5.32
N PRO A 290 22.77 -3.95 -4.07
CA PRO A 290 21.92 -4.44 -3.00
C PRO A 290 20.93 -3.36 -2.54
N TYR A 291 19.96 -3.75 -1.71
CA TYR A 291 19.11 -2.77 -1.01
C TYR A 291 19.96 -1.76 -0.25
N GLN A 292 19.61 -0.50 -0.39
CA GLN A 292 20.19 0.56 0.42
C GLN A 292 19.34 0.78 1.69
N PRO A 293 19.93 1.33 2.76
CA PRO A 293 19.17 1.77 3.94
C PRO A 293 18.02 2.71 3.55
N ILE A 294 16.92 2.64 4.30
CA ILE A 294 15.69 3.41 3.99
C ILE A 294 15.94 4.93 4.00
N GLU A 295 16.89 5.39 4.80
CA GLU A 295 17.32 6.78 4.93
C GLU A 295 17.93 7.32 3.62
N ARG A 296 18.48 6.43 2.80
CA ARG A 296 19.04 6.75 1.49
C ARG A 296 18.04 6.64 0.33
N LEU A 297 16.77 6.33 0.61
CA LEU A 297 15.78 6.08 -0.44
C LEU A 297 15.65 7.28 -1.41
N SER A 298 15.61 8.51 -0.90
CA SER A 298 15.55 9.71 -1.74
C SER A 298 16.77 9.84 -2.65
N GLU A 299 17.96 9.54 -2.14
CA GLU A 299 19.21 9.54 -2.90
C GLU A 299 19.21 8.48 -4.01
N VAL A 300 18.81 7.24 -3.66
CA VAL A 300 18.69 6.14 -4.63
C VAL A 300 17.73 6.49 -5.75
N LEU A 301 16.55 7.03 -5.41
CA LEU A 301 15.56 7.42 -6.39
C LEU A 301 16.03 8.62 -7.23
N ALA A 302 16.74 9.58 -6.65
CA ALA A 302 17.30 10.72 -7.38
C ALA A 302 18.40 10.31 -8.38
N THR A 303 19.10 9.19 -8.12
CA THR A 303 20.17 8.65 -8.98
C THR A 303 19.64 8.23 -10.37
N GLY A 304 18.44 7.67 -10.46
CA GLY A 304 17.81 7.28 -11.73
C GLY A 304 17.26 8.46 -12.51
N ASP A 305 17.56 8.55 -13.80
CA ASP A 305 16.97 9.55 -14.70
C ASP A 305 15.61 9.07 -15.22
N ILE A 306 15.41 7.75 -15.35
CA ILE A 306 14.16 7.08 -15.71
C ILE A 306 14.02 5.87 -14.80
N HIS A 307 12.86 5.71 -14.17
CA HIS A 307 12.58 4.52 -13.37
C HIS A 307 11.66 3.54 -14.08
N VAL A 308 11.99 2.25 -13.95
CA VAL A 308 11.23 1.16 -14.56
C VAL A 308 10.32 0.51 -13.53
N VAL A 309 9.05 0.34 -13.89
CA VAL A 309 8.06 -0.37 -13.07
C VAL A 309 7.51 -1.54 -13.90
N PRO A 310 8.14 -2.71 -13.85
CA PRO A 310 7.71 -3.87 -14.63
C PRO A 310 6.85 -4.79 -13.76
N LEU A 311 5.87 -5.42 -14.39
CA LEU A 311 5.06 -6.49 -13.83
C LEU A 311 4.68 -7.46 -14.96
N ARG A 312 4.79 -8.76 -14.72
CA ARG A 312 4.39 -9.77 -15.71
C ARG A 312 2.92 -9.66 -16.08
N ALA A 313 2.62 -10.04 -17.31
CA ALA A 313 1.26 -10.09 -17.85
C ALA A 313 0.29 -10.85 -16.92
N GLY A 314 -0.90 -10.28 -16.71
CA GLY A 314 -1.97 -10.84 -15.90
C GLY A 314 -1.85 -10.62 -14.39
N LEU A 315 -0.76 -10.02 -13.89
CA LEU A 315 -0.56 -9.80 -12.45
C LEU A 315 -1.08 -8.44 -11.95
N ALA A 316 -1.41 -7.52 -12.83
CA ALA A 316 -1.87 -6.17 -12.45
C ALA A 316 -3.21 -6.16 -11.71
N SER A 317 -4.06 -7.19 -11.92
CA SER A 317 -5.35 -7.32 -11.22
C SER A 317 -5.24 -7.72 -9.74
N VAL A 318 -4.06 -8.19 -9.31
CA VAL A 318 -3.82 -8.71 -7.95
C VAL A 318 -2.72 -7.97 -7.19
N SER A 319 -1.95 -7.12 -7.88
CA SER A 319 -0.82 -6.40 -7.28
C SER A 319 -0.69 -5.00 -7.87
N VAL A 320 -0.70 -3.99 -7.01
CA VAL A 320 -0.36 -2.60 -7.38
C VAL A 320 1.09 -2.35 -6.97
N PRO A 321 1.99 -2.05 -7.90
CA PRO A 321 3.39 -1.76 -7.58
C PRO A 321 3.52 -0.44 -6.81
N SER A 322 3.50 -0.49 -5.48
CA SER A 322 3.57 0.70 -4.59
C SER A 322 4.83 1.54 -4.78
N LYS A 323 5.91 0.96 -5.33
CA LYS A 323 7.14 1.69 -5.68
C LYS A 323 6.91 2.85 -6.66
N SER A 324 5.87 2.78 -7.49
CA SER A 324 5.51 3.86 -8.41
C SER A 324 5.29 5.17 -7.68
N TYR A 325 4.58 5.16 -6.55
CA TYR A 325 4.35 6.37 -5.75
C TYR A 325 5.65 6.98 -5.22
N SER A 326 6.63 6.14 -4.82
CA SER A 326 7.93 6.63 -4.36
C SER A 326 8.74 7.29 -5.48
N ILE A 327 8.67 6.75 -6.69
CA ILE A 327 9.32 7.32 -7.87
C ILE A 327 8.69 8.67 -8.21
N LEU A 328 7.35 8.75 -8.24
CA LEU A 328 6.63 9.99 -8.48
C LEU A 328 6.95 11.04 -7.40
N ALA A 329 7.05 10.61 -6.11
CA ALA A 329 7.44 11.49 -5.02
C ALA A 329 8.86 12.05 -5.17
N ALA A 330 9.78 11.27 -5.75
CA ALA A 330 11.14 11.72 -6.08
C ALA A 330 11.22 12.60 -7.34
N SER A 331 10.10 12.95 -7.95
CA SER A 331 10.01 13.74 -9.19
C SER A 331 10.79 13.10 -10.35
N ARG A 332 10.63 11.78 -10.53
CA ARG A 332 11.27 11.03 -11.62
C ARG A 332 10.24 10.44 -12.56
N PRO A 333 10.49 10.44 -13.88
CA PRO A 333 9.61 9.82 -14.86
C PRO A 333 9.58 8.30 -14.70
N VAL A 334 8.42 7.71 -14.99
CA VAL A 334 8.18 6.27 -14.92
C VAL A 334 8.04 5.70 -16.33
N LEU A 335 8.76 4.60 -16.61
CA LEU A 335 8.43 3.69 -17.71
C LEU A 335 7.82 2.42 -17.10
N ALA A 336 6.51 2.29 -17.25
CA ALA A 336 5.78 1.11 -16.76
C ALA A 336 5.64 0.06 -17.87
N ALA A 337 6.01 -1.19 -17.58
CA ALA A 337 5.73 -2.34 -18.44
C ALA A 337 4.72 -3.24 -17.72
N ILE A 338 3.43 -2.93 -17.88
CA ILE A 338 2.31 -3.47 -17.08
C ILE A 338 1.06 -3.57 -17.97
N ASP A 339 0.14 -4.49 -17.63
CA ASP A 339 -1.13 -4.65 -18.34
C ASP A 339 -1.87 -3.32 -18.49
N GLU A 340 -2.31 -3.04 -19.72
CA GLU A 340 -3.08 -1.84 -20.07
C GLU A 340 -4.37 -1.76 -19.24
N GLY A 341 -4.79 -0.53 -18.92
CA GLY A 341 -6.01 -0.28 -18.15
C GLY A 341 -5.92 -0.62 -16.66
N SER A 342 -4.76 -1.10 -16.18
CA SER A 342 -4.50 -1.27 -14.74
C SER A 342 -4.12 0.05 -14.06
N GLU A 343 -3.94 0.05 -12.73
CA GLU A 343 -3.79 1.27 -11.92
C GLU A 343 -2.64 2.17 -12.38
N ILE A 344 -1.43 1.62 -12.55
CA ILE A 344 -0.26 2.44 -12.87
C ILE A 344 -0.34 3.08 -14.26
N PRO A 345 -0.68 2.37 -15.35
CA PRO A 345 -0.94 3.00 -16.65
C PRO A 345 -1.98 4.12 -16.59
N ARG A 346 -3.07 3.96 -15.80
CA ARG A 346 -4.07 5.03 -15.62
C ARG A 346 -3.48 6.26 -14.93
N ILE A 347 -2.73 6.06 -13.84
CA ILE A 347 -2.05 7.15 -13.14
C ILE A 347 -1.09 7.90 -14.07
N LEU A 348 -0.31 7.18 -14.87
CA LEU A 348 0.64 7.80 -15.81
C LEU A 348 -0.07 8.59 -16.92
N ALA A 349 -1.18 8.05 -17.44
CA ALA A 349 -2.00 8.75 -18.44
C ALA A 349 -2.69 10.01 -17.86
N GLU A 350 -3.22 9.92 -16.64
CA GLU A 350 -3.88 11.02 -15.94
C GLU A 350 -2.89 12.13 -15.56
N SER A 351 -1.76 11.76 -14.99
CA SER A 351 -0.77 12.70 -14.47
C SER A 351 0.18 13.24 -15.56
N GLY A 352 0.38 12.49 -16.64
CA GLY A 352 1.47 12.76 -17.59
C GLY A 352 2.86 12.54 -16.98
N ALA A 353 3.01 11.60 -16.03
CA ALA A 353 4.24 11.38 -15.27
C ALA A 353 5.15 10.29 -15.86
N GLY A 354 4.83 9.78 -17.04
CA GLY A 354 5.62 8.75 -17.68
C GLY A 354 4.91 8.08 -18.84
N LEU A 355 5.46 6.97 -19.28
CA LEU A 355 4.92 6.14 -20.36
C LEU A 355 4.58 4.74 -19.83
N SER A 356 3.61 4.09 -20.48
CA SER A 356 3.31 2.67 -20.24
C SER A 356 3.37 1.88 -21.55
N VAL A 357 3.87 0.65 -21.45
CA VAL A 357 3.97 -0.30 -22.56
C VAL A 357 3.39 -1.65 -22.14
N PRO A 358 2.99 -2.51 -23.06
CA PRO A 358 2.58 -3.87 -22.74
C PRO A 358 3.67 -4.62 -21.95
N PRO A 359 3.29 -5.44 -20.96
CA PRO A 359 4.24 -6.25 -20.21
C PRO A 359 4.93 -7.27 -21.13
N ASP A 360 6.10 -7.73 -20.74
CA ASP A 360 6.88 -8.77 -21.45
C ASP A 360 7.18 -8.48 -22.93
N ASN A 361 7.10 -7.20 -23.36
CA ASN A 361 7.39 -6.77 -24.73
C ASN A 361 8.68 -5.93 -24.80
N GLU A 362 9.80 -6.62 -25.08
CA GLU A 362 11.13 -6.01 -25.11
C GLU A 362 11.27 -4.90 -26.15
N ASN A 363 10.65 -5.05 -27.33
CA ASN A 363 10.70 -4.05 -28.39
C ASN A 363 9.96 -2.77 -28.00
N ALA A 364 8.71 -2.91 -27.55
CA ALA A 364 7.93 -1.75 -27.11
C ALA A 364 8.61 -1.03 -25.93
N PHE A 365 9.19 -1.79 -24.99
CA PHE A 365 9.95 -1.25 -23.86
C PHE A 365 11.16 -0.43 -24.34
N THR A 366 11.96 -1.00 -25.23
CA THR A 366 13.19 -0.35 -25.74
C THR A 366 12.87 0.91 -26.56
N GLU A 367 11.84 0.89 -27.38
CA GLU A 367 11.44 2.07 -28.18
C GLU A 367 10.88 3.21 -27.29
N ALA A 368 10.05 2.88 -26.30
CA ALA A 368 9.57 3.86 -25.31
C ALA A 368 10.74 4.43 -24.49
N LEU A 369 11.72 3.60 -24.16
CA LEU A 369 12.92 4.03 -23.45
C LEU A 369 13.75 5.00 -24.31
N LYS A 370 13.98 4.70 -25.58
CA LYS A 370 14.66 5.61 -26.53
C LYS A 370 13.95 6.97 -26.61
N THR A 371 12.62 6.97 -26.67
CA THR A 371 11.81 8.21 -26.66
C THR A 371 12.10 9.04 -25.42
N LEU A 372 12.09 8.43 -24.23
CA LEU A 372 12.39 9.13 -22.99
C LEU A 372 13.84 9.59 -22.89
N LEU A 373 14.80 8.80 -23.36
CA LEU A 373 16.22 9.14 -23.30
C LEU A 373 16.58 10.37 -24.18
N ASN A 374 15.90 10.54 -25.31
CA ASN A 374 16.16 11.60 -26.28
C ASN A 374 15.52 12.95 -25.93
N ASP A 375 14.60 13.01 -24.95
CA ASP A 375 13.87 14.22 -24.60
C ASP A 375 13.98 14.55 -23.11
N GLN A 376 15.00 15.34 -22.76
CA GLN A 376 15.21 15.80 -21.39
C GLN A 376 14.06 16.64 -20.88
N TYR A 377 13.55 17.55 -21.70
CA TYR A 377 12.44 18.44 -21.32
C TYR A 377 11.20 17.64 -20.91
N SER A 378 10.85 16.62 -21.70
CA SER A 378 9.73 15.75 -21.36
C SER A 378 9.99 14.95 -20.07
N ARG A 379 11.21 14.42 -19.85
CA ARG A 379 11.55 13.73 -18.58
C ARG A 379 11.35 14.64 -17.38
N ASP A 380 11.87 15.87 -17.44
CA ASP A 380 11.78 16.83 -16.34
C ASP A 380 10.32 17.19 -16.06
N ARG A 381 9.54 17.44 -17.10
CA ARG A 381 8.11 17.72 -16.99
C ARG A 381 7.33 16.53 -16.40
N MET A 382 7.60 15.32 -16.86
CA MET A 382 6.99 14.09 -16.32
C MET A 382 7.30 13.92 -14.82
N GLY A 383 8.54 14.19 -14.41
CA GLY A 383 8.93 14.16 -13.01
C GLY A 383 8.13 15.16 -12.16
N VAL A 384 8.03 16.41 -12.59
CA VAL A 384 7.23 17.44 -11.91
C VAL A 384 5.75 17.04 -11.84
N ASN A 385 5.18 16.58 -12.92
CA ASN A 385 3.79 16.13 -12.99
C ASN A 385 3.53 14.99 -11.99
N GLY A 386 4.43 14.01 -11.92
CA GLY A 386 4.33 12.91 -10.99
C GLY A 386 4.35 13.36 -9.53
N ARG A 387 5.23 14.31 -9.19
CA ARG A 387 5.29 14.88 -7.85
C ARG A 387 4.00 15.59 -7.46
N VAL A 388 3.48 16.43 -8.35
CA VAL A 388 2.21 17.14 -8.13
C VAL A 388 1.07 16.16 -7.92
N TRP A 389 0.98 15.14 -8.77
CA TRP A 389 -0.08 14.12 -8.65
C TRP A 389 -0.01 13.39 -7.30
N VAL A 390 1.17 12.93 -6.88
CA VAL A 390 1.36 12.22 -5.61
C VAL A 390 1.02 13.11 -4.41
N GLU A 391 1.42 14.39 -4.43
CA GLU A 391 1.09 15.32 -3.35
C GLU A 391 -0.40 15.53 -3.21
N GLN A 392 -1.13 15.55 -4.33
CA GLN A 392 -2.58 15.76 -4.35
C GLN A 392 -3.39 14.51 -4.02
N HIS A 393 -2.90 13.31 -4.37
CA HIS A 393 -3.71 12.09 -4.33
C HIS A 393 -3.17 11.01 -3.39
N ALA A 394 -1.85 10.92 -3.21
CA ALA A 394 -1.21 9.83 -2.47
C ALA A 394 -0.17 10.33 -1.45
N SER A 395 -0.24 11.58 -1.01
CA SER A 395 0.46 12.04 0.18
C SER A 395 -0.33 11.67 1.45
N PRO A 396 0.33 11.55 2.62
CA PRO A 396 -0.38 11.27 3.87
C PRO A 396 -1.50 12.26 4.16
N GLY A 397 -1.25 13.55 3.92
CA GLY A 397 -2.23 14.62 4.11
C GLY A 397 -3.42 14.54 3.14
N ALA A 398 -3.19 14.21 1.86
CA ALA A 398 -4.23 14.03 0.86
C ALA A 398 -5.11 12.83 1.20
N VAL A 399 -4.51 11.70 1.58
CA VAL A 399 -5.24 10.50 2.01
C VAL A 399 -6.10 10.79 3.24
N ALA A 400 -5.55 11.46 4.26
CA ALA A 400 -6.32 11.84 5.45
C ALA A 400 -7.48 12.80 5.11
N ALA A 401 -7.27 13.76 4.21
CA ALA A 401 -8.32 14.67 3.73
C ALA A 401 -9.44 13.91 3.00
N ALA A 402 -9.10 12.89 2.21
CA ALA A 402 -10.09 12.05 1.54
C ALA A 402 -10.94 11.26 2.55
N TYR A 403 -10.33 10.68 3.59
CA TYR A 403 -11.09 10.04 4.69
C TYR A 403 -11.98 11.05 5.44
N GLU A 404 -11.47 12.24 5.75
CA GLU A 404 -12.25 13.31 6.38
C GLU A 404 -13.48 13.67 5.56
N ALA A 405 -13.31 13.84 4.24
CA ALA A 405 -14.41 14.18 3.33
C ALA A 405 -15.52 13.11 3.33
N ILE A 406 -15.17 11.81 3.39
CA ILE A 406 -16.17 10.73 3.50
C ILE A 406 -17.02 10.91 4.76
N TYR A 407 -16.41 11.19 5.92
CA TYR A 407 -17.16 11.38 7.16
C TYR A 407 -18.03 12.64 7.15
N LEU A 408 -17.57 13.71 6.52
CA LEU A 408 -18.34 14.96 6.42
C LEU A 408 -19.55 14.81 5.49
N ASN A 409 -19.42 14.05 4.42
CA ASN A 409 -20.51 13.80 3.45
C ASN A 409 -21.57 12.80 3.98
N ASN A 410 -21.22 11.97 4.98
CA ASN A 410 -22.11 10.97 5.60
C ASN A 410 -22.72 11.44 6.94
N ARG A 411 -22.64 12.73 7.27
CA ARG A 411 -23.24 13.33 8.48
C ARG A 411 -24.75 13.58 8.38
#